data_011cbfdbbfffa7e8eda05ba35baaf935
#
_entry.id   011cbfdbbfffa7e8eda05ba35baaf935
#
_cell.length_a   1.000
_cell.length_b   1.000
_cell.length_c   1.000
_cell.angle_alpha   90.00
_cell.angle_beta   90.00
_cell.angle_gamma   90.00
#
_symmetry.space_group_name_H-M   'P 1'
#
loop_
_entity.id
_entity.type
_entity.pdbx_description
1 polymer ?
#
loop_
_entity_poly.entity_id
_entity_poly.type
_entity_poly.pdbx_seq_one_letter_code
_entity_poly.pdbx_strand_id
1 'polypeptide(L)'
;NYKISEDKIRLVHRCVNTEKFSPEAVTPERMINTVRDYNIPDDKKVLLLGGRITRWKGQHLLIEALSKVKNQNYYCIIAGDEQGREDYVKELKGLIAKYGLENRVAIFGKVLDMPALMMVSNVILSTAIEPEAFGRIAIEGQAMGKIVVASNHGGSLDSVIDGKTGRLFYNNNAASLAEAIDWALSLSEGEEEKIAKAAVKNVKDNFTKEIMCAKTIKVYEELMASDKPND
;
A
#
# COMPACT_ATOMS: atom_id res chain seq x y z
N ASN A 1 2.40 -9.03 25.73
CA ASN A 1 1.00 -9.07 26.21
C ASN A 1 0.89 -8.26 27.49
N TYR A 2 0.54 -7.00 27.35
CA TYR A 2 0.23 -6.14 28.49
C TYR A 2 -1.19 -6.48 28.93
N LYS A 3 -1.38 -6.86 30.21
CA LYS A 3 -2.70 -7.06 30.83
C LYS A 3 -3.33 -5.69 31.08
N ILE A 4 -3.74 -4.99 30.05
CA ILE A 4 -4.46 -3.71 30.14
C ILE A 4 -5.92 -3.99 29.88
N SER A 5 -6.80 -3.44 30.72
CA SER A 5 -8.25 -3.54 30.54
C SER A 5 -8.69 -2.80 29.28
N GLU A 6 -9.61 -3.39 28.50
CA GLU A 6 -10.05 -2.86 27.19
C GLU A 6 -10.70 -1.47 27.31
N ASP A 7 -11.34 -1.16 28.44
CA ASP A 7 -11.94 0.15 28.73
C ASP A 7 -10.90 1.28 28.78
N LYS A 8 -9.61 0.96 29.01
CA LYS A 8 -8.48 1.89 29.00
C LYS A 8 -7.81 2.05 27.65
N ILE A 9 -8.28 1.33 26.61
CA ILE A 9 -7.70 1.39 25.28
C ILE A 9 -8.55 2.30 24.40
N ARG A 10 -7.91 3.20 23.68
CA ARG A 10 -8.52 4.04 22.64
C ARG A 10 -7.75 3.86 21.34
N LEU A 11 -8.45 3.39 20.30
CA LEU A 11 -7.85 3.20 18.99
C LEU A 11 -7.96 4.48 18.18
N VAL A 12 -6.80 5.05 17.85
CA VAL A 12 -6.68 6.19 16.92
C VAL A 12 -5.82 5.74 15.74
N HIS A 13 -6.45 5.53 14.59
CA HIS A 13 -5.73 5.14 13.38
C HIS A 13 -4.80 6.26 12.89
N ARG A 14 -3.73 5.87 12.23
CA ARG A 14 -2.89 6.80 11.47
C ARG A 14 -3.69 7.41 10.31
N CYS A 15 -3.18 8.50 9.77
CA CYS A 15 -3.79 9.20 8.65
C CYS A 15 -2.88 9.26 7.43
N VAL A 16 -3.45 9.65 6.30
CA VAL A 16 -2.75 10.09 5.10
C VAL A 16 -2.85 11.62 4.98
N ASN A 17 -1.81 12.23 4.43
CA ASN A 17 -1.87 13.64 4.02
C ASN A 17 -2.54 13.71 2.65
N THR A 18 -3.84 14.04 2.63
CA THR A 18 -4.65 14.11 1.41
C THR A 18 -4.31 15.29 0.50
N GLU A 19 -3.62 16.31 1.00
CA GLU A 19 -3.07 17.39 0.17
C GLU A 19 -1.90 16.91 -0.69
N LYS A 20 -1.11 15.96 -0.15
CA LYS A 20 0.04 15.37 -0.84
C LYS A 20 -0.33 14.15 -1.68
N PHE A 21 -1.19 13.29 -1.14
CA PHE A 21 -1.66 12.06 -1.79
C PHE A 21 -3.08 12.28 -2.31
N SER A 22 -3.17 13.00 -3.42
CA SER A 22 -4.37 13.13 -4.26
C SER A 22 -3.96 13.21 -5.72
N PRO A 23 -4.81 12.78 -6.66
CA PRO A 23 -4.53 12.89 -8.09
C PRO A 23 -4.23 14.33 -8.52
N GLU A 24 -4.94 15.30 -7.93
CA GLU A 24 -4.82 16.74 -8.24
C GLU A 24 -3.47 17.33 -7.81
N ALA A 25 -2.80 16.70 -6.84
CA ALA A 25 -1.49 17.15 -6.36
C ALA A 25 -0.34 16.78 -7.30
N VAL A 26 -0.58 15.94 -8.33
CA VAL A 26 0.46 15.45 -9.24
C VAL A 26 0.32 16.12 -10.60
N THR A 27 1.31 16.93 -10.98
CA THR A 27 1.32 17.59 -12.28
C THR A 27 1.71 16.62 -13.41
N PRO A 28 1.28 16.89 -14.68
CA PRO A 28 1.70 16.10 -15.84
C PRO A 28 3.22 15.99 -16.00
N GLU A 29 3.95 17.06 -15.70
CA GLU A 29 5.41 17.08 -15.76
C GLU A 29 6.03 16.06 -14.78
N ARG A 30 5.51 16.00 -13.53
CA ARG A 30 5.97 15.02 -12.53
C ARG A 30 5.68 13.59 -12.99
N MET A 31 4.54 13.35 -13.66
CA MET A 31 4.19 12.03 -14.22
C MET A 31 5.17 11.65 -15.33
N ILE A 32 5.44 12.55 -16.28
CA ILE A 32 6.37 12.31 -17.40
C ILE A 32 7.78 12.00 -16.86
N ASN A 33 8.27 12.79 -15.90
CA ASN A 33 9.56 12.55 -15.28
C ASN A 33 9.60 11.18 -14.60
N THR A 34 8.54 10.82 -13.88
CA THR A 34 8.44 9.52 -13.20
C THR A 34 8.46 8.36 -14.20
N VAL A 35 7.67 8.43 -15.28
CA VAL A 35 7.67 7.40 -16.33
C VAL A 35 9.07 7.19 -16.91
N ARG A 36 9.80 8.27 -17.19
CA ARG A 36 11.18 8.22 -17.68
C ARG A 36 12.14 7.63 -16.65
N ASP A 37 12.10 8.14 -15.41
CA ASP A 37 13.09 7.79 -14.37
C ASP A 37 12.96 6.33 -13.93
N TYR A 38 11.75 5.75 -14.03
CA TYR A 38 11.47 4.35 -13.68
C TYR A 38 11.38 3.43 -14.92
N ASN A 39 11.67 3.94 -16.14
CA ASN A 39 11.61 3.21 -17.40
C ASN A 39 10.28 2.45 -17.57
N ILE A 40 9.16 3.13 -17.29
CA ILE A 40 7.83 2.52 -17.33
C ILE A 40 7.40 2.32 -18.79
N PRO A 41 7.09 1.08 -19.22
CA PRO A 41 6.59 0.81 -20.57
C PRO A 41 5.18 1.37 -20.78
N ASP A 42 4.90 1.92 -21.96
CA ASP A 42 3.61 2.57 -22.28
C ASP A 42 2.45 1.57 -22.39
N ASP A 43 2.74 0.30 -22.70
CA ASP A 43 1.75 -0.74 -22.98
C ASP A 43 1.47 -1.68 -21.79
N LYS A 44 2.02 -1.41 -20.59
CA LYS A 44 1.92 -2.27 -19.43
C LYS A 44 1.10 -1.65 -18.29
N LYS A 45 0.34 -2.49 -17.59
CA LYS A 45 -0.21 -2.11 -16.28
C LYS A 45 0.90 -2.07 -15.25
N VAL A 46 1.00 -0.98 -14.47
CA VAL A 46 2.06 -0.81 -13.47
C VAL A 46 1.62 -1.29 -12.10
N LEU A 47 2.37 -2.23 -11.54
CA LEU A 47 2.25 -2.70 -10.16
C LEU A 47 3.33 -2.02 -9.31
N LEU A 48 2.98 -1.43 -8.18
CA LEU A 48 3.93 -0.77 -7.29
C LEU A 48 3.92 -1.40 -5.90
N LEU A 49 5.03 -1.94 -5.47
CA LEU A 49 5.32 -2.24 -4.06
C LEU A 49 6.25 -1.17 -3.51
N GLY A 50 5.68 -0.18 -2.83
CA GLY A 50 6.42 0.92 -2.20
C GLY A 50 6.69 0.68 -0.73
N GLY A 51 7.92 0.89 -0.28
CA GLY A 51 8.29 0.78 1.13
C GLY A 51 9.70 0.24 1.33
N ARG A 52 10.19 0.29 2.56
CA ARG A 52 11.54 -0.20 2.89
C ARG A 52 11.76 -1.62 2.38
N ILE A 53 12.92 -1.87 1.79
CA ILE A 53 13.29 -3.22 1.34
C ILE A 53 13.76 -4.01 2.56
N THR A 54 12.83 -4.77 3.12
CA THR A 54 13.05 -5.61 4.31
C THR A 54 12.26 -6.90 4.18
N ARG A 55 12.78 -8.01 4.70
CA ARG A 55 12.17 -9.33 4.55
C ARG A 55 10.68 -9.36 4.99
N TRP A 56 10.35 -8.71 6.08
CA TRP A 56 8.98 -8.68 6.60
C TRP A 56 7.97 -7.90 5.71
N LYS A 57 8.46 -7.05 4.79
CA LYS A 57 7.62 -6.37 3.78
C LYS A 57 7.24 -7.28 2.60
N GLY A 58 7.80 -8.50 2.51
CA GLY A 58 7.34 -9.54 1.60
C GLY A 58 7.69 -9.34 0.13
N GLN A 59 8.78 -8.61 -0.21
CA GLN A 59 9.22 -8.48 -1.60
C GLN A 59 9.49 -9.84 -2.25
N HIS A 60 10.08 -10.78 -1.52
CA HIS A 60 10.32 -12.16 -2.00
C HIS A 60 9.00 -12.90 -2.28
N LEU A 61 7.98 -12.72 -1.41
CA LEU A 61 6.64 -13.29 -1.61
C LEU A 61 5.99 -12.72 -2.88
N LEU A 62 6.14 -11.41 -3.14
CA LEU A 62 5.65 -10.79 -4.36
C LEU A 62 6.32 -11.39 -5.60
N ILE A 63 7.66 -11.51 -5.61
CA ILE A 63 8.38 -12.07 -6.75
C ILE A 63 7.95 -13.52 -7.01
N GLU A 64 7.75 -14.32 -5.96
CA GLU A 64 7.20 -15.67 -6.09
C GLU A 64 5.76 -15.64 -6.65
N ALA A 65 4.91 -14.75 -6.16
CA ALA A 65 3.54 -14.61 -6.67
C ALA A 65 3.52 -14.20 -8.16
N LEU A 66 4.37 -13.27 -8.56
CA LEU A 66 4.48 -12.81 -9.96
C LEU A 66 4.84 -13.93 -10.93
N SER A 67 5.56 -14.98 -10.49
CA SER A 67 5.81 -16.17 -11.30
C SER A 67 4.57 -17.02 -11.56
N LYS A 68 3.48 -16.81 -10.80
CA LYS A 68 2.22 -17.55 -10.87
C LYS A 68 1.08 -16.72 -11.50
N VAL A 69 1.27 -15.40 -11.67
CA VAL A 69 0.30 -14.49 -12.30
C VAL A 69 0.07 -14.90 -13.75
N LYS A 70 -1.19 -15.04 -14.15
CA LYS A 70 -1.60 -15.48 -15.49
C LYS A 70 -1.54 -14.33 -16.51
N ASN A 71 -2.00 -13.15 -16.09
CA ASN A 71 -1.96 -11.96 -16.94
C ASN A 71 -0.53 -11.41 -16.96
N GLN A 72 0.15 -11.58 -18.10
CA GLN A 72 1.55 -11.18 -18.27
C GLN A 72 1.73 -9.72 -18.71
N ASN A 73 0.62 -8.95 -18.84
CA ASN A 73 0.67 -7.55 -19.31
C ASN A 73 0.87 -6.58 -18.13
N TYR A 74 1.96 -6.76 -17.38
CA TYR A 74 2.33 -5.86 -16.29
C TYR A 74 3.82 -5.54 -16.28
N TYR A 75 4.14 -4.42 -15.62
CA TYR A 75 5.47 -4.05 -15.17
C TYR A 75 5.42 -3.76 -13.67
N CYS A 76 6.25 -4.44 -12.88
CA CYS A 76 6.24 -4.34 -11.42
C CYS A 76 7.45 -3.55 -10.92
N ILE A 77 7.19 -2.51 -10.16
CA ILE A 77 8.19 -1.68 -9.50
C ILE A 77 8.22 -2.03 -8.02
N ILE A 78 9.37 -2.49 -7.54
CA ILE A 78 9.68 -2.64 -6.11
C ILE A 78 10.58 -1.46 -5.74
N ALA A 79 10.08 -0.54 -4.90
CA ALA A 79 10.75 0.73 -4.67
C ALA A 79 10.83 1.09 -3.19
N GLY A 80 12.05 1.36 -2.70
CA GLY A 80 12.28 1.76 -1.33
C GLY A 80 13.73 1.66 -0.88
N ASP A 81 14.01 2.27 0.25
CA ASP A 81 15.33 2.28 0.86
C ASP A 81 15.67 0.90 1.45
N GLU A 82 16.81 0.33 1.05
CA GLU A 82 17.32 -0.94 1.56
C GLU A 82 17.97 -0.82 2.94
N GLN A 83 18.38 0.39 3.32
CA GLN A 83 18.96 0.67 4.64
C GLN A 83 20.11 -0.29 5.03
N GLY A 84 21.09 -0.49 4.14
CA GLY A 84 22.23 -1.39 4.35
C GLY A 84 21.91 -2.88 4.24
N ARG A 85 20.82 -3.26 3.52
CA ARG A 85 20.43 -4.67 3.31
C ARG A 85 20.73 -5.14 1.88
N GLU A 86 21.93 -4.83 1.39
CA GLU A 86 22.38 -5.17 0.03
C GLU A 86 22.28 -6.67 -0.25
N ASP A 87 22.54 -7.53 0.73
CA ASP A 87 22.40 -8.99 0.58
C ASP A 87 20.97 -9.41 0.28
N TYR A 88 19.98 -8.76 0.93
CA TYR A 88 18.58 -9.04 0.63
C TYR A 88 18.19 -8.53 -0.76
N VAL A 89 18.69 -7.38 -1.19
CA VAL A 89 18.47 -6.90 -2.57
C VAL A 89 19.09 -7.86 -3.58
N LYS A 90 20.28 -8.42 -3.30
CA LYS A 90 20.93 -9.43 -4.14
C LYS A 90 20.12 -10.73 -4.21
N GLU A 91 19.57 -11.18 -3.08
CA GLU A 91 18.64 -12.31 -3.04
C GLU A 91 17.41 -12.07 -3.92
N LEU A 92 16.77 -10.89 -3.81
CA LEU A 92 15.61 -10.53 -4.63
C LEU A 92 15.93 -10.53 -6.13
N LYS A 93 17.08 -9.98 -6.54
CA LYS A 93 17.56 -10.05 -7.93
C LYS A 93 17.77 -11.49 -8.39
N GLY A 94 18.30 -12.35 -7.52
CA GLY A 94 18.44 -13.79 -7.79
C GLY A 94 17.08 -14.48 -7.98
N LEU A 95 16.06 -14.13 -7.21
CA LEU A 95 14.69 -14.64 -7.38
C LEU A 95 14.06 -14.16 -8.69
N ILE A 96 14.24 -12.88 -9.06
CA ILE A 96 13.77 -12.33 -10.33
C ILE A 96 14.36 -13.13 -11.50
N ALA A 97 15.67 -13.36 -11.50
CA ALA A 97 16.34 -14.15 -12.55
C ALA A 97 15.87 -15.62 -12.55
N LYS A 98 15.76 -16.25 -11.35
CA LYS A 98 15.27 -17.63 -11.19
C LYS A 98 13.90 -17.83 -11.84
N TYR A 99 13.01 -16.84 -11.76
CA TYR A 99 11.65 -16.92 -12.30
C TYR A 99 11.50 -16.31 -13.70
N GLY A 100 12.58 -15.82 -14.34
CA GLY A 100 12.54 -15.21 -15.68
C GLY A 100 11.72 -13.92 -15.72
N LEU A 101 11.84 -13.08 -14.68
CA LEU A 101 11.04 -11.86 -14.50
C LEU A 101 11.81 -10.57 -14.81
N GLU A 102 13.05 -10.65 -15.34
CA GLU A 102 13.97 -9.51 -15.52
C GLU A 102 13.39 -8.38 -16.36
N ASN A 103 12.56 -8.73 -17.35
CA ASN A 103 11.92 -7.76 -18.24
C ASN A 103 10.60 -7.19 -17.67
N ARG A 104 10.16 -7.64 -16.49
CA ARG A 104 8.87 -7.27 -15.91
C ARG A 104 8.94 -6.78 -14.47
N VAL A 105 10.06 -6.98 -13.79
CA VAL A 105 10.23 -6.58 -12.39
C VAL A 105 11.52 -5.81 -12.24
N ALA A 106 11.41 -4.59 -11.73
CA ALA A 106 12.56 -3.73 -11.43
C ALA A 106 12.59 -3.35 -9.95
N ILE A 107 13.80 -3.31 -9.38
CA ILE A 107 14.03 -2.87 -8.00
C ILE A 107 14.71 -1.50 -8.06
N PHE A 108 14.09 -0.52 -7.42
CA PHE A 108 14.61 0.83 -7.27
C PHE A 108 14.86 1.15 -5.79
N GLY A 109 15.83 1.98 -5.53
CA GLY A 109 16.16 2.48 -4.21
C GLY A 109 15.13 3.49 -3.67
N LYS A 110 15.59 4.44 -2.89
CA LYS A 110 14.75 5.47 -2.27
C LYS A 110 13.96 6.27 -3.29
N VAL A 111 12.65 6.31 -3.12
CA VAL A 111 11.72 7.10 -3.93
C VAL A 111 11.65 8.54 -3.40
N LEU A 112 11.88 9.51 -4.26
CA LEU A 112 11.80 10.94 -3.91
C LEU A 112 10.37 11.47 -4.05
N ASP A 113 9.63 11.01 -5.06
CA ASP A 113 8.26 11.43 -5.36
C ASP A 113 7.30 10.24 -5.39
N MET A 114 6.91 9.76 -4.22
CA MET A 114 5.97 8.64 -4.09
C MET A 114 4.57 8.96 -4.65
N PRO A 115 3.97 10.16 -4.46
CA PRO A 115 2.70 10.49 -5.10
C PRO A 115 2.73 10.38 -6.63
N ALA A 116 3.78 10.86 -7.29
CA ALA A 116 3.89 10.75 -8.74
C ALA A 116 4.06 9.30 -9.19
N LEU A 117 4.85 8.50 -8.46
CA LEU A 117 5.01 7.07 -8.75
C LEU A 117 3.70 6.30 -8.54
N MET A 118 2.93 6.62 -7.50
CA MET A 118 1.58 6.08 -7.32
C MET A 118 0.64 6.53 -8.43
N MET A 119 0.74 7.78 -8.89
CA MET A 119 -0.15 8.31 -9.93
C MET A 119 0.00 7.56 -11.25
N VAL A 120 1.21 7.20 -11.64
CA VAL A 120 1.47 6.42 -12.86
C VAL A 120 1.28 4.90 -12.68
N SER A 121 1.02 4.45 -11.44
CA SER A 121 0.76 3.04 -11.14
C SER A 121 -0.74 2.72 -11.26
N ASN A 122 -1.07 1.47 -11.64
CA ASN A 122 -2.45 0.96 -11.68
C ASN A 122 -2.82 0.27 -10.36
N VAL A 123 -1.89 -0.50 -9.80
CA VAL A 123 -2.13 -1.30 -8.58
C VAL A 123 -1.04 -1.02 -7.56
N ILE A 124 -1.46 -0.73 -6.34
CA ILE A 124 -0.57 -0.55 -5.18
C ILE A 124 -0.60 -1.82 -4.34
N LEU A 125 0.57 -2.35 -4.03
CA LEU A 125 0.75 -3.60 -3.32
C LEU A 125 1.24 -3.36 -1.88
N SER A 126 0.64 -4.08 -0.92
CA SER A 126 1.06 -4.13 0.48
C SER A 126 1.19 -5.60 0.89
N THR A 127 2.39 -6.16 0.76
CA THR A 127 2.66 -7.60 0.85
C THR A 127 3.35 -8.02 2.13
N ALA A 128 3.30 -7.20 3.18
CA ALA A 128 3.93 -7.51 4.46
C ALA A 128 3.52 -8.90 4.95
N ILE A 129 4.50 -9.70 5.40
CA ILE A 129 4.31 -11.07 5.92
C ILE A 129 4.18 -11.10 7.44
N GLU A 130 4.56 -10.00 8.11
CA GLU A 130 4.35 -9.78 9.54
C GLU A 130 3.28 -8.69 9.72
N PRO A 131 2.48 -8.72 10.81
CA PRO A 131 1.44 -7.74 11.04
C PRO A 131 2.00 -6.33 11.10
N GLU A 132 1.62 -5.51 10.14
CA GLU A 132 1.94 -4.09 10.14
C GLU A 132 0.92 -3.34 10.99
N ALA A 133 1.38 -2.42 11.84
CA ALA A 133 0.49 -1.69 12.74
C ALA A 133 -0.61 -0.91 12.02
N PHE A 134 -0.33 -0.42 10.78
CA PHE A 134 -1.33 0.33 10.02
C PHE A 134 -1.24 0.14 8.49
N GLY A 135 -0.03 0.07 7.91
CA GLY A 135 0.12 -0.10 6.46
C GLY A 135 -0.18 1.17 5.65
N ARG A 136 0.54 2.26 5.90
CA ARG A 136 0.28 3.56 5.24
C ARG A 136 0.18 3.50 3.73
N ILE A 137 0.96 2.64 3.07
CA ILE A 137 0.95 2.50 1.61
C ILE A 137 -0.45 2.17 1.06
N ALA A 138 -1.24 1.39 1.79
CA ALA A 138 -2.60 1.02 1.39
C ALA A 138 -3.55 2.24 1.38
N ILE A 139 -3.53 3.07 2.43
CA ILE A 139 -4.38 4.28 2.46
C ILE A 139 -3.84 5.39 1.56
N GLU A 140 -2.51 5.49 1.36
CA GLU A 140 -1.90 6.40 0.39
C GLU A 140 -2.35 6.02 -1.04
N GLY A 141 -2.33 4.73 -1.39
CA GLY A 141 -2.85 4.22 -2.66
C GLY A 141 -4.36 4.47 -2.84
N GLN A 142 -5.16 4.22 -1.80
CA GLN A 142 -6.59 4.52 -1.82
C GLN A 142 -6.86 6.02 -2.02
N ALA A 143 -6.11 6.90 -1.34
CA ALA A 143 -6.22 8.35 -1.48
C ALA A 143 -5.93 8.81 -2.91
N MET A 144 -4.98 8.15 -3.59
CA MET A 144 -4.64 8.37 -5.00
C MET A 144 -5.64 7.73 -5.98
N GLY A 145 -6.73 7.12 -5.50
CA GLY A 145 -7.72 6.44 -6.33
C GLY A 145 -7.17 5.20 -7.04
N LYS A 146 -6.18 4.52 -6.46
CA LYS A 146 -5.57 3.32 -7.06
C LYS A 146 -6.17 2.04 -6.50
N ILE A 147 -6.14 0.97 -7.30
CA ILE A 147 -6.49 -0.35 -6.81
C ILE A 147 -5.43 -0.80 -5.81
N VAL A 148 -5.87 -1.26 -4.64
CA VAL A 148 -4.97 -1.74 -3.59
C VAL A 148 -5.13 -3.24 -3.43
N VAL A 149 -4.01 -3.98 -3.44
CA VAL A 149 -3.94 -5.38 -3.05
C VAL A 149 -3.10 -5.47 -1.79
N ALA A 150 -3.68 -5.99 -0.72
CA ALA A 150 -3.04 -6.01 0.60
C ALA A 150 -3.17 -7.36 1.30
N SER A 151 -2.22 -7.66 2.17
CA SER A 151 -2.24 -8.86 3.02
C SER A 151 -3.37 -8.77 4.06
N ASN A 152 -4.10 -9.86 4.28
CA ASN A 152 -5.26 -9.91 5.18
C ASN A 152 -4.89 -10.03 6.66
N HIS A 153 -3.97 -9.19 7.13
CA HIS A 153 -3.61 -9.12 8.55
C HIS A 153 -3.15 -7.72 8.96
N GLY A 154 -3.06 -7.50 10.28
CA GLY A 154 -2.66 -6.21 10.84
C GLY A 154 -3.57 -5.07 10.36
N GLY A 155 -3.02 -3.86 10.23
CA GLY A 155 -3.77 -2.66 9.87
C GLY A 155 -4.39 -2.65 8.47
N SER A 156 -4.05 -3.63 7.60
CA SER A 156 -4.73 -3.77 6.31
C SER A 156 -6.19 -4.19 6.47
N LEU A 157 -6.54 -4.93 7.54
CA LEU A 157 -7.91 -5.32 7.85
C LEU A 157 -8.79 -4.12 8.22
N ASP A 158 -8.19 -3.08 8.79
CA ASP A 158 -8.91 -1.85 9.16
C ASP A 158 -9.02 -0.88 7.98
N SER A 159 -8.05 -0.92 7.06
CA SER A 159 -7.91 0.08 6.01
C SER A 159 -8.45 -0.34 4.65
N VAL A 160 -8.54 -1.65 4.35
CA VAL A 160 -9.00 -2.18 3.07
C VAL A 160 -10.27 -3.00 3.26
N ILE A 161 -11.35 -2.61 2.59
CA ILE A 161 -12.60 -3.38 2.54
C ILE A 161 -12.54 -4.27 1.30
N ASP A 162 -12.40 -5.60 1.51
CA ASP A 162 -12.21 -6.58 0.44
C ASP A 162 -13.33 -6.51 -0.62
N GLY A 163 -12.93 -6.49 -1.89
CA GLY A 163 -13.81 -6.37 -3.04
C GLY A 163 -14.49 -5.01 -3.22
N LYS A 164 -14.29 -4.04 -2.30
CA LYS A 164 -14.94 -2.72 -2.34
C LYS A 164 -13.94 -1.56 -2.48
N THR A 165 -12.88 -1.55 -1.67
CA THR A 165 -11.85 -0.49 -1.72
C THR A 165 -10.49 -1.04 -2.14
N GLY A 166 -10.40 -2.32 -2.42
CA GLY A 166 -9.23 -3.08 -2.81
C GLY A 166 -9.49 -4.58 -2.68
N ARG A 167 -8.43 -5.36 -2.71
CA ARG A 167 -8.47 -6.81 -2.55
C ARG A 167 -7.54 -7.26 -1.43
N LEU A 168 -8.01 -8.16 -0.58
CA LEU A 168 -7.20 -8.82 0.42
C LEU A 168 -6.76 -10.21 -0.06
N PHE A 169 -5.51 -10.58 0.19
CA PHE A 169 -4.99 -11.92 -0.07
C PHE A 169 -4.55 -12.60 1.23
N TYR A 170 -4.54 -13.92 1.27
CA TYR A 170 -4.13 -14.66 2.46
C TYR A 170 -2.65 -14.45 2.74
N ASN A 171 -2.35 -14.01 3.98
CA ASN A 171 -0.99 -13.71 4.43
C ASN A 171 -0.01 -14.84 4.12
N ASN A 172 1.20 -14.47 3.70
CA ASN A 172 2.30 -15.38 3.38
C ASN A 172 1.92 -16.48 2.36
N ASN A 173 1.00 -16.19 1.44
CA ASN A 173 0.52 -17.11 0.41
C ASN A 173 0.70 -16.51 -0.98
N ALA A 174 1.74 -16.97 -1.69
CA ALA A 174 2.08 -16.48 -3.03
C ALA A 174 0.98 -16.79 -4.08
N ALA A 175 0.26 -17.90 -3.96
CA ALA A 175 -0.83 -18.23 -4.89
C ALA A 175 -2.01 -17.29 -4.69
N SER A 176 -2.41 -17.04 -3.44
CA SER A 176 -3.47 -16.07 -3.13
C SER A 176 -3.12 -14.64 -3.56
N LEU A 177 -1.84 -14.24 -3.41
CA LEU A 177 -1.37 -12.93 -3.90
C LEU A 177 -1.42 -12.87 -5.44
N ALA A 178 -1.04 -13.95 -6.13
CA ALA A 178 -1.12 -14.03 -7.59
C ALA A 178 -2.58 -13.90 -8.08
N GLU A 179 -3.52 -14.60 -7.44
CA GLU A 179 -4.95 -14.49 -7.75
C GLU A 179 -5.49 -13.06 -7.52
N ALA A 180 -5.08 -12.40 -6.45
CA ALA A 180 -5.47 -11.02 -6.17
C ALA A 180 -4.88 -10.03 -7.19
N ILE A 181 -3.66 -10.27 -7.66
CA ILE A 181 -3.04 -9.47 -8.75
C ILE A 181 -3.77 -9.73 -10.06
N ASP A 182 -4.05 -10.98 -10.43
CA ASP A 182 -4.81 -11.32 -11.64
C ASP A 182 -6.20 -10.66 -11.63
N TRP A 183 -6.89 -10.68 -10.47
CA TRP A 183 -8.15 -9.96 -10.30
C TRP A 183 -7.97 -8.47 -10.57
N ALA A 184 -6.97 -7.81 -9.98
CA ALA A 184 -6.75 -6.38 -10.16
C ALA A 184 -6.42 -6.03 -11.62
N LEU A 185 -5.68 -6.89 -12.32
CA LEU A 185 -5.31 -6.70 -13.74
C LEU A 185 -6.46 -6.99 -14.72
N SER A 186 -7.50 -7.72 -14.27
CA SER A 186 -8.66 -8.09 -15.10
C SER A 186 -9.84 -7.12 -14.99
N LEU A 187 -9.78 -6.15 -14.08
CA LEU A 187 -10.84 -5.16 -13.90
C LEU A 187 -11.06 -4.34 -15.17
N SER A 188 -12.33 -4.15 -15.53
CA SER A 188 -12.75 -3.17 -16.53
C SER A 188 -12.58 -1.74 -15.99
N GLU A 189 -12.50 -0.75 -16.88
CA GLU A 189 -12.40 0.67 -16.49
C GLU A 189 -13.52 1.09 -15.53
N GLY A 190 -14.75 0.63 -15.78
CA GLY A 190 -15.89 0.95 -14.92
C GLY A 190 -15.80 0.33 -13.51
N GLU A 191 -15.22 -0.88 -13.40
CA GLU A 191 -14.96 -1.52 -12.11
C GLU A 191 -13.81 -0.84 -11.38
N GLU A 192 -12.71 -0.52 -12.08
CA GLU A 192 -11.61 0.27 -11.53
C GLU A 192 -12.10 1.60 -10.97
N GLU A 193 -12.91 2.35 -11.74
CA GLU A 193 -13.47 3.65 -11.32
C GLU A 193 -14.38 3.51 -10.08
N LYS A 194 -15.22 2.49 -10.03
CA LYS A 194 -16.11 2.21 -8.89
C LYS A 194 -15.31 1.94 -7.62
N ILE A 195 -14.27 1.11 -7.71
CA ILE A 195 -13.41 0.77 -6.59
C ILE A 195 -12.60 2.00 -6.17
N ALA A 196 -12.04 2.74 -7.11
CA ALA A 196 -11.28 3.96 -6.85
C ALA A 196 -12.12 5.01 -6.10
N LYS A 197 -13.36 5.27 -6.53
CA LYS A 197 -14.29 6.18 -5.84
C LYS A 197 -14.59 5.72 -4.42
N ALA A 198 -14.83 4.42 -4.23
CA ALA A 198 -15.07 3.85 -2.89
C ALA A 198 -13.83 3.94 -2.00
N ALA A 199 -12.64 3.72 -2.55
CA ALA A 199 -11.35 3.81 -1.85
C ALA A 199 -11.07 5.25 -1.39
N VAL A 200 -11.19 6.23 -2.28
CA VAL A 200 -11.04 7.66 -1.93
C VAL A 200 -12.04 8.07 -0.85
N LYS A 201 -13.31 7.65 -0.98
CA LYS A 201 -14.33 7.94 0.03
C LYS A 201 -13.96 7.32 1.38
N ASN A 202 -13.51 6.07 1.41
CA ASN A 202 -13.07 5.41 2.64
C ASN A 202 -11.98 6.19 3.36
N VAL A 203 -10.99 6.70 2.61
CA VAL A 203 -9.92 7.54 3.18
C VAL A 203 -10.48 8.85 3.74
N LYS A 204 -11.33 9.54 2.99
CA LYS A 204 -11.95 10.81 3.42
C LYS A 204 -12.79 10.65 4.69
N ASP A 205 -13.50 9.53 4.81
CA ASP A 205 -14.39 9.28 5.95
C ASP A 205 -13.64 8.79 7.20
N ASN A 206 -12.45 8.17 7.07
CA ASN A 206 -11.85 7.43 8.19
C ASN A 206 -10.38 7.77 8.49
N PHE A 207 -9.60 8.24 7.51
CA PHE A 207 -8.13 8.25 7.60
C PHE A 207 -7.50 9.60 7.24
N THR A 208 -8.21 10.71 7.42
CA THR A 208 -7.64 12.05 7.23
C THR A 208 -6.92 12.53 8.50
N LYS A 209 -6.06 13.54 8.33
CA LYS A 209 -5.34 14.19 9.42
C LYS A 209 -6.32 14.80 10.44
N GLU A 210 -7.39 15.42 9.98
CA GLU A 210 -8.42 16.04 10.79
C GLU A 210 -9.11 15.02 11.69
N ILE A 211 -9.49 13.85 11.13
CA ILE A 211 -10.12 12.75 11.88
C ILE A 211 -9.16 12.20 12.95
N MET A 212 -7.90 11.98 12.60
CA MET A 212 -6.91 11.51 13.56
C MET A 212 -6.71 12.51 14.70
N CYS A 213 -6.56 13.81 14.38
CA CYS A 213 -6.40 14.86 15.37
C CYS A 213 -7.64 14.98 16.27
N ALA A 214 -8.85 14.98 15.71
CA ALA A 214 -10.09 15.06 16.49
C ALA A 214 -10.23 13.88 17.46
N LYS A 215 -9.96 12.66 17.01
CA LYS A 215 -9.96 11.47 17.88
C LYS A 215 -8.91 11.56 19.00
N THR A 216 -7.73 12.09 18.71
CA THR A 216 -6.65 12.26 19.69
C THR A 216 -7.05 13.30 20.75
N ILE A 217 -7.60 14.45 20.33
CA ILE A 217 -8.08 15.51 21.23
C ILE A 217 -9.18 14.96 22.16
N LYS A 218 -10.13 14.19 21.60
CA LYS A 218 -11.19 13.57 22.40
C LYS A 218 -10.65 12.68 23.51
N VAL A 219 -9.57 11.92 23.27
CA VAL A 219 -8.92 11.10 24.31
C VAL A 219 -8.35 11.98 25.43
N TYR A 220 -7.75 13.12 25.10
CA TYR A 220 -7.26 14.06 26.12
C TYR A 220 -8.41 14.68 26.92
N GLU A 221 -9.52 15.06 26.26
CA GLU A 221 -10.71 15.60 26.91
C GLU A 221 -11.33 14.59 27.89
N GLU A 222 -11.41 13.30 27.50
CA GLU A 222 -11.90 12.22 28.36
C GLU A 222 -11.02 12.08 29.62
N LEU A 223 -9.70 12.14 29.48
CA LEU A 223 -8.76 12.05 30.61
C LEU A 223 -8.90 13.26 31.54
N MET A 224 -8.94 14.48 31.00
CA MET A 224 -9.08 15.70 31.79
C MET A 224 -10.43 15.77 32.53
N ALA A 225 -11.48 15.16 31.97
CA ALA A 225 -12.78 15.08 32.64
C ALA A 225 -12.80 14.06 33.77
N SER A 226 -12.01 12.97 33.66
CA SER A 226 -11.90 11.94 34.71
C SER A 226 -11.02 12.35 35.91
N ASP A 227 -10.11 13.31 35.71
CA ASP A 227 -9.20 13.83 36.72
C ASP A 227 -9.81 14.98 37.57
N LYS A 228 -11.07 15.39 37.33
CA LYS A 228 -11.73 16.36 38.22
C LYS A 228 -12.01 15.70 39.55
N PRO A 229 -11.51 16.26 40.70
CA PRO A 229 -11.89 15.77 42.02
C PRO A 229 -13.40 15.85 42.15
N ASN A 230 -14.02 14.78 42.67
CA ASN A 230 -15.41 14.82 43.13
C ASN A 230 -15.45 15.80 44.29
N ASP A 231 -16.00 17.00 44.07
CA ASP A 231 -16.34 17.95 45.12
C ASP A 231 -17.45 17.41 46.06
#